data_1aa0f07ec855c1c76e0161109f1c830b
#
_entry.id   1aa0f07ec855c1c76e0161109f1c830b
#
_cell.length_a   1.000
_cell.length_b   1.000
_cell.length_c   1.000
_cell.angle_alpha   90.00
_cell.angle_beta   90.00
_cell.angle_gamma   90.00
#
_symmetry.space_group_name_H-M   'P 1'
#
loop_
_entity.id
_entity.type
_entity.pdbx_description
1 polymer ?
#
loop_
_entity_poly.entity_id
_entity_poly.type
_entity_poly.pdbx_seq_one_letter_code
_entity_poly.pdbx_strand_id
1 'polypeptide(L)'
;MNDVAIRYELPVKFDDVASFAIIAQEKLKSVRAEISAIQRLGLAQDVLKQKIQEAQQIAEVKTRAEMRLGELTAAMPKATGTRTDLTSPTRAERSETKAEALARVNISTQKASQYELMAAHPDVVEQAIAEARENDDIVSRSLVLNKIKEQKRAENEAKREEARQQNAEKVQALSNPLDAQGLFQTIVIDPAWDWGDEGDVNQFGRAKPDYHTISIDEVEALPIARIADENCHIYLWITNRSLPKGFRLLEAWGFRYVTCLTWVKPSIGMGNYFRGSTEQILFGVKGSQSLKRHDVGTHFEAPRGERHSAKPDEFYSLVESCSYAPYIDIFGRKERTGWTVWGEGD
;
A
#
# COMPACT_ATOMS: atom_id res chain seq x y z
N MET A 1 34.47 -12.59 -33.67
CA MET A 1 34.11 -13.98 -33.40
C MET A 1 32.62 -14.02 -33.18
N ASN A 2 31.92 -14.80 -34.01
CA ASN A 2 30.44 -14.80 -34.00
C ASN A 2 29.91 -15.33 -32.67
N ASP A 3 29.21 -14.44 -31.98
CA ASP A 3 28.43 -14.78 -30.77
C ASP A 3 27.18 -15.57 -31.22
N VAL A 4 27.31 -16.90 -31.25
CA VAL A 4 26.19 -17.81 -31.52
C VAL A 4 25.35 -17.81 -30.23
N ALA A 5 24.49 -16.84 -30.08
CA ALA A 5 23.47 -16.87 -29.06
C ALA A 5 22.58 -18.10 -29.32
N ILE A 6 22.80 -19.17 -28.57
CA ILE A 6 21.93 -20.34 -28.60
C ILE A 6 20.55 -19.85 -28.10
N ARG A 7 19.65 -19.60 -29.06
CA ARG A 7 18.24 -19.30 -28.75
C ARG A 7 17.59 -20.62 -28.35
N TYR A 8 17.51 -20.88 -27.05
CA TYR A 8 16.67 -21.95 -26.54
C TYR A 8 15.22 -21.50 -26.72
N GLU A 9 14.50 -22.15 -27.65
CA GLU A 9 13.04 -21.98 -27.69
C GLU A 9 12.45 -22.68 -26.47
N LEU A 10 11.79 -21.88 -25.63
CA LEU A 10 11.11 -22.41 -24.43
C LEU A 10 9.89 -23.23 -24.88
N PRO A 11 9.57 -24.32 -24.20
CA PRO A 11 8.35 -25.07 -24.43
C PRO A 11 7.11 -24.19 -24.25
N VAL A 12 5.99 -24.56 -24.87
CA VAL A 12 4.74 -23.81 -24.82
C VAL A 12 3.82 -24.31 -23.70
N LYS A 13 3.81 -25.62 -23.43
CA LYS A 13 2.92 -26.22 -22.44
C LYS A 13 3.47 -26.07 -21.02
N PHE A 14 2.60 -25.86 -20.06
CA PHE A 14 2.96 -25.64 -18.66
C PHE A 14 3.87 -26.75 -18.10
N ASP A 15 3.51 -28.05 -18.31
CA ASP A 15 4.26 -29.17 -17.77
C ASP A 15 5.66 -29.28 -18.39
N ASP A 16 5.79 -28.99 -19.68
CA ASP A 16 7.05 -29.02 -20.39
C ASP A 16 7.96 -27.87 -19.91
N VAL A 17 7.43 -26.68 -19.70
CA VAL A 17 8.19 -25.55 -19.15
C VAL A 17 8.61 -25.81 -17.70
N ALA A 18 7.75 -26.43 -16.89
CA ALA A 18 8.08 -26.82 -15.53
C ALA A 18 9.20 -27.85 -15.48
N SER A 19 9.11 -28.89 -16.31
CA SER A 19 10.15 -29.89 -16.43
C SER A 19 11.46 -29.29 -16.90
N PHE A 20 11.40 -28.40 -17.88
CA PHE A 20 12.57 -27.68 -18.40
C PHE A 20 13.25 -26.83 -17.31
N ALA A 21 12.48 -26.08 -16.51
CA ALA A 21 13.02 -25.28 -15.43
C ALA A 21 13.69 -26.12 -14.32
N ILE A 22 13.14 -27.32 -14.03
CA ILE A 22 13.73 -28.28 -13.09
C ILE A 22 15.06 -28.81 -13.63
N ILE A 23 15.09 -29.25 -14.89
CA ILE A 23 16.31 -29.75 -15.52
C ILE A 23 17.39 -28.67 -15.54
N ALA A 24 17.05 -27.45 -15.93
CA ALA A 24 17.97 -26.32 -15.92
C ALA A 24 18.50 -26.01 -14.50
N GLN A 25 17.66 -26.14 -13.48
CA GLN A 25 18.06 -25.94 -12.08
C GLN A 25 19.08 -27.01 -11.63
N GLU A 26 18.87 -28.30 -11.95
CA GLU A 26 19.79 -29.37 -11.59
C GLU A 26 21.12 -29.27 -12.37
N LYS A 27 21.06 -28.94 -13.67
CA LYS A 27 22.25 -28.67 -14.45
C LYS A 27 23.07 -27.49 -13.91
N LEU A 28 22.42 -26.42 -13.52
CA LEU A 28 23.06 -25.24 -12.89
C LEU A 28 23.76 -25.61 -11.58
N LYS A 29 23.15 -26.47 -10.77
CA LYS A 29 23.79 -26.97 -9.52
C LYS A 29 25.05 -27.74 -9.83
N SER A 30 25.02 -28.62 -10.82
CA SER A 30 26.19 -29.42 -11.26
C SER A 30 27.34 -28.50 -11.71
N VAL A 31 27.06 -27.56 -12.60
CA VAL A 31 28.09 -26.63 -13.11
C VAL A 31 28.64 -25.72 -11.99
N ARG A 32 27.84 -25.29 -11.04
CA ARG A 32 28.30 -24.54 -9.85
C ARG A 32 29.24 -25.40 -8.97
N ALA A 33 28.97 -26.67 -8.81
CA ALA A 33 29.85 -27.59 -8.09
C ALA A 33 31.21 -27.77 -8.81
N GLU A 34 31.17 -27.85 -10.15
CA GLU A 34 32.39 -27.89 -10.96
C GLU A 34 33.22 -26.60 -10.83
N ILE A 35 32.57 -25.41 -10.90
CA ILE A 35 33.20 -24.10 -10.67
C ILE A 35 33.90 -24.08 -9.31
N SER A 36 33.19 -24.49 -8.23
CA SER A 36 33.75 -24.55 -6.90
C SER A 36 34.94 -25.50 -6.78
N ALA A 37 34.91 -26.64 -7.45
CA ALA A 37 36.01 -27.58 -7.49
C ALA A 37 37.23 -27.02 -8.23
N ILE A 38 37.03 -26.40 -9.40
CA ILE A 38 38.07 -25.74 -10.18
C ILE A 38 38.77 -24.65 -9.38
N GLN A 39 38.00 -23.82 -8.68
CA GLN A 39 38.52 -22.75 -7.81
C GLN A 39 39.38 -23.30 -6.66
N ARG A 40 38.93 -24.38 -6.01
CA ARG A 40 39.67 -25.01 -4.90
C ARG A 40 40.97 -25.66 -5.36
N LEU A 41 40.99 -26.21 -6.55
CA LEU A 41 42.15 -26.91 -7.12
C LEU A 41 43.13 -25.94 -7.80
N GLY A 42 42.78 -24.67 -7.98
CA GLY A 42 43.64 -23.67 -8.64
C GLY A 42 43.93 -24.02 -10.12
N LEU A 43 42.96 -24.68 -10.79
CA LEU A 43 43.11 -25.08 -12.21
C LEU A 43 43.05 -23.86 -13.16
N ALA A 44 43.46 -24.07 -14.41
CA ALA A 44 43.60 -23.05 -15.44
C ALA A 44 42.40 -22.09 -15.52
N GLN A 45 42.67 -20.79 -15.54
CA GLN A 45 41.67 -19.72 -15.54
C GLN A 45 40.71 -19.77 -16.73
N ASP A 46 41.15 -20.25 -17.86
CA ASP A 46 40.35 -20.41 -19.08
C ASP A 46 39.20 -21.41 -18.86
N VAL A 47 39.49 -22.55 -18.18
CA VAL A 47 38.46 -23.56 -17.86
C VAL A 47 37.44 -22.99 -16.88
N LEU A 48 37.87 -22.20 -15.89
CA LEU A 48 36.98 -21.52 -14.95
C LEU A 48 36.06 -20.57 -15.70
N LYS A 49 36.60 -19.75 -16.59
CA LYS A 49 35.82 -18.77 -17.37
C LYS A 49 34.79 -19.45 -18.27
N GLN A 50 35.13 -20.54 -18.92
CA GLN A 50 34.17 -21.33 -19.73
C GLN A 50 33.03 -21.88 -18.87
N LYS A 51 33.33 -22.39 -17.67
CA LYS A 51 32.30 -22.90 -16.75
C LYS A 51 31.40 -21.81 -16.17
N ILE A 52 31.92 -20.63 -15.92
CA ILE A 52 31.12 -19.48 -15.54
C ILE A 52 30.16 -19.09 -16.67
N GLN A 53 30.64 -19.01 -17.91
CA GLN A 53 29.80 -18.70 -19.07
C GLN A 53 28.72 -19.79 -19.30
N GLU A 54 29.03 -21.05 -19.11
CA GLU A 54 28.04 -22.13 -19.15
C GLU A 54 26.97 -21.95 -18.08
N ALA A 55 27.39 -21.65 -16.85
CA ALA A 55 26.46 -21.37 -15.73
C ALA A 55 25.57 -20.14 -15.98
N GLN A 56 26.12 -19.09 -16.56
CA GLN A 56 25.37 -17.88 -16.96
C GLN A 56 24.27 -18.23 -17.97
N GLN A 57 24.61 -18.93 -19.06
CA GLN A 57 23.63 -19.33 -20.08
C GLN A 57 22.51 -20.19 -19.52
N ILE A 58 22.83 -21.16 -18.66
CA ILE A 58 21.84 -22.03 -18.02
C ILE A 58 20.94 -21.20 -17.07
N ALA A 59 21.52 -20.28 -16.31
CA ALA A 59 20.78 -19.42 -15.37
C ALA A 59 19.83 -18.46 -16.09
N GLU A 60 20.24 -17.89 -17.21
CA GLU A 60 19.40 -17.04 -18.06
C GLU A 60 18.18 -17.80 -18.59
N VAL A 61 18.42 -18.94 -19.20
CA VAL A 61 17.35 -19.78 -19.77
C VAL A 61 16.38 -20.25 -18.68
N LYS A 62 16.92 -20.66 -17.53
CA LYS A 62 16.13 -21.02 -16.36
C LYS A 62 15.26 -19.85 -15.88
N THR A 63 15.84 -18.64 -15.79
CA THR A 63 15.12 -17.44 -15.33
C THR A 63 13.96 -17.10 -16.26
N ARG A 64 14.17 -17.17 -17.58
CA ARG A 64 13.10 -16.99 -18.56
C ARG A 64 12.04 -18.09 -18.50
N ALA A 65 12.43 -19.36 -18.23
CA ALA A 65 11.48 -20.45 -18.02
C ALA A 65 10.63 -20.22 -16.76
N GLU A 66 11.22 -19.73 -15.66
CA GLU A 66 10.50 -19.36 -14.44
C GLU A 66 9.52 -18.18 -14.69
N MET A 67 9.92 -17.18 -15.49
CA MET A 67 9.03 -16.08 -15.92
C MET A 67 7.89 -16.63 -16.79
N ARG A 68 8.15 -17.52 -17.74
CA ARG A 68 7.11 -18.14 -18.58
C ARG A 68 6.13 -18.97 -17.76
N LEU A 69 6.58 -19.68 -16.73
CA LEU A 69 5.71 -20.35 -15.77
C LEU A 69 4.79 -19.35 -15.05
N GLY A 70 5.31 -18.18 -14.71
CA GLY A 70 4.53 -17.09 -14.12
C GLY A 70 3.41 -16.61 -15.04
N GLU A 71 3.67 -16.40 -16.33
CA GLU A 71 2.66 -16.05 -17.32
C GLU A 71 1.55 -17.10 -17.40
N LEU A 72 1.96 -18.38 -17.52
CA LEU A 72 1.01 -19.49 -17.63
C LEU A 72 0.17 -19.66 -16.36
N THR A 73 0.77 -19.54 -15.17
CA THR A 73 0.03 -19.66 -13.91
C THR A 73 -0.88 -18.47 -13.62
N ALA A 74 -0.50 -17.26 -14.06
CA ALA A 74 -1.34 -16.08 -13.95
C ALA A 74 -2.63 -16.18 -14.80
N ALA A 75 -2.56 -16.88 -15.93
CA ALA A 75 -3.69 -17.12 -16.83
C ALA A 75 -4.62 -18.25 -16.36
N MET A 76 -4.22 -19.06 -15.37
CA MET A 76 -5.03 -20.16 -14.86
C MET A 76 -6.18 -19.66 -13.98
N PRO A 77 -7.37 -20.32 -14.02
CA PRO A 77 -8.50 -19.97 -13.18
C PRO A 77 -8.13 -20.15 -11.70
N LYS A 78 -8.38 -19.12 -10.91
CA LYS A 78 -8.27 -19.19 -9.44
C LYS A 78 -9.45 -19.97 -8.89
N ALA A 79 -9.23 -20.79 -7.86
CA ALA A 79 -10.30 -21.43 -7.15
C ALA A 79 -11.24 -20.35 -6.57
N THR A 80 -12.45 -20.24 -7.10
CA THR A 80 -13.47 -19.40 -6.52
C THR A 80 -13.96 -20.10 -5.26
N GLY A 81 -13.81 -19.45 -4.09
CA GLY A 81 -14.29 -19.95 -2.80
C GLY A 81 -15.82 -19.90 -2.70
N THR A 82 -16.50 -20.58 -3.59
CA THR A 82 -17.95 -20.78 -3.53
C THR A 82 -18.21 -22.01 -2.69
N ARG A 83 -19.04 -21.84 -1.68
CA ARG A 83 -19.60 -22.89 -0.83
C ARG A 83 -20.13 -24.03 -1.70
N THR A 84 -19.50 -25.21 -1.63
CA THR A 84 -19.69 -26.35 -2.55
C THR A 84 -20.83 -27.25 -2.18
N ASP A 85 -21.76 -26.83 -1.31
CA ASP A 85 -22.86 -27.65 -0.78
C ASP A 85 -24.16 -27.56 -1.60
N LEU A 86 -24.24 -26.78 -2.66
CA LEU A 86 -25.52 -26.60 -3.37
C LEU A 86 -25.61 -27.02 -4.85
N THR A 87 -24.51 -27.23 -5.56
CA THR A 87 -24.51 -27.84 -6.93
C THR A 87 -23.07 -28.10 -7.38
N SER A 88 -22.58 -29.33 -7.28
CA SER A 88 -21.30 -29.71 -7.85
C SER A 88 -21.47 -30.15 -9.30
N PRO A 89 -20.84 -29.50 -10.29
CA PRO A 89 -20.68 -30.09 -11.61
C PRO A 89 -19.83 -31.37 -11.49
N THR A 90 -20.16 -32.37 -12.28
CA THR A 90 -19.44 -33.65 -12.31
C THR A 90 -17.95 -33.41 -12.60
N ARG A 91 -17.07 -34.23 -12.02
CA ARG A 91 -15.59 -34.15 -12.11
C ARG A 91 -15.05 -34.06 -13.55
N ALA A 92 -15.87 -34.45 -14.54
CA ALA A 92 -15.54 -34.43 -15.98
C ALA A 92 -15.67 -33.03 -16.64
N GLU A 93 -16.35 -32.07 -15.99
CA GLU A 93 -16.60 -30.73 -16.57
C GLU A 93 -15.78 -29.62 -15.93
N ARG A 94 -14.93 -29.91 -14.95
CA ARG A 94 -14.05 -28.92 -14.29
C ARG A 94 -12.77 -28.73 -15.06
N SER A 95 -12.48 -27.51 -15.49
CA SER A 95 -11.14 -27.10 -15.86
C SER A 95 -10.21 -27.25 -14.65
N GLU A 96 -9.01 -27.78 -14.89
CA GLU A 96 -7.97 -27.93 -13.86
C GLU A 96 -7.72 -26.57 -13.17
N THR A 97 -7.72 -26.57 -11.87
CA THR A 97 -7.43 -25.37 -11.08
C THR A 97 -5.92 -25.11 -11.01
N LYS A 98 -5.52 -23.86 -10.80
CA LYS A 98 -4.10 -23.49 -10.59
C LYS A 98 -3.44 -24.34 -9.49
N ALA A 99 -4.14 -24.63 -8.39
CA ALA A 99 -3.61 -25.43 -7.28
C ALA A 99 -3.30 -26.87 -7.70
N GLU A 100 -4.18 -27.49 -8.48
CA GLU A 100 -4.00 -28.86 -9.01
C GLU A 100 -2.81 -28.92 -10.00
N ALA A 101 -2.72 -27.95 -10.92
CA ALA A 101 -1.62 -27.86 -11.87
C ALA A 101 -0.27 -27.68 -11.15
N LEU A 102 -0.19 -26.81 -10.16
CA LEU A 102 1.03 -26.59 -9.37
C LEU A 102 1.43 -27.83 -8.58
N ALA A 103 0.46 -28.54 -7.95
CA ALA A 103 0.72 -29.74 -7.20
C ALA A 103 1.28 -30.87 -8.09
N ARG A 104 0.77 -31.00 -9.31
CA ARG A 104 1.22 -32.01 -10.30
C ARG A 104 2.70 -31.86 -10.67
N VAL A 105 3.20 -30.62 -10.79
CA VAL A 105 4.60 -30.34 -11.12
C VAL A 105 5.45 -30.00 -9.90
N ASN A 106 4.95 -30.23 -8.69
CA ASN A 106 5.64 -29.98 -7.42
C ASN A 106 6.19 -28.55 -7.26
N ILE A 107 5.41 -27.56 -7.71
CA ILE A 107 5.70 -26.13 -7.53
C ILE A 107 4.83 -25.61 -6.38
N SER A 108 5.46 -25.02 -5.34
CA SER A 108 4.70 -24.41 -4.25
C SER A 108 3.99 -23.12 -4.69
N THR A 109 2.87 -22.79 -4.05
CA THR A 109 2.12 -21.54 -4.30
C THR A 109 3.00 -20.30 -4.12
N GLN A 110 3.93 -20.32 -3.16
CA GLN A 110 4.89 -19.24 -2.96
C GLN A 110 5.84 -19.06 -4.15
N LYS A 111 6.37 -20.18 -4.71
CA LYS A 111 7.20 -20.11 -5.92
C LYS A 111 6.40 -19.62 -7.12
N ALA A 112 5.17 -20.09 -7.30
CA ALA A 112 4.28 -19.62 -8.36
C ALA A 112 4.02 -18.11 -8.28
N SER A 113 3.76 -17.58 -7.08
CA SER A 113 3.60 -16.13 -6.88
C SER A 113 4.88 -15.34 -7.22
N GLN A 114 6.05 -15.88 -6.95
CA GLN A 114 7.33 -15.28 -7.36
C GLN A 114 7.49 -15.27 -8.88
N TYR A 115 7.12 -16.36 -9.57
CA TYR A 115 7.16 -16.45 -11.03
C TYR A 115 6.16 -15.46 -11.67
N GLU A 116 4.96 -15.34 -11.13
CA GLU A 116 3.98 -14.36 -11.57
C GLU A 116 4.46 -12.93 -11.40
N LEU A 117 5.17 -12.65 -10.30
CA LEU A 117 5.78 -11.34 -10.08
C LEU A 117 6.87 -11.04 -11.12
N MET A 118 7.68 -12.05 -11.49
CA MET A 118 8.67 -11.91 -12.57
C MET A 118 7.99 -11.70 -13.93
N ALA A 119 6.92 -12.44 -14.21
CA ALA A 119 6.13 -12.31 -15.44
C ALA A 119 5.45 -10.94 -15.58
N ALA A 120 5.10 -10.29 -14.47
CA ALA A 120 4.55 -8.94 -14.46
C ALA A 120 5.60 -7.83 -14.69
N HIS A 121 6.91 -8.18 -14.65
CA HIS A 121 8.03 -7.24 -14.81
C HIS A 121 9.11 -7.82 -15.76
N PRO A 122 8.78 -8.13 -17.02
CA PRO A 122 9.70 -8.77 -17.96
C PRO A 122 10.93 -7.92 -18.28
N ASP A 123 10.77 -6.61 -18.32
CA ASP A 123 11.84 -5.62 -18.50
C ASP A 123 12.90 -5.72 -17.41
N VAL A 124 12.49 -5.82 -16.14
CA VAL A 124 13.39 -5.97 -15.00
C VAL A 124 14.12 -7.31 -15.02
N VAL A 125 13.45 -8.37 -15.48
CA VAL A 125 14.05 -9.68 -15.64
C VAL A 125 15.17 -9.63 -16.67
N GLU A 126 14.93 -9.07 -17.85
CA GLU A 126 15.94 -8.93 -18.91
C GLU A 126 17.08 -7.98 -18.50
N GLN A 127 16.78 -6.89 -17.81
CA GLN A 127 17.81 -6.02 -17.24
C GLN A 127 18.70 -6.76 -16.24
N ALA A 128 18.13 -7.55 -15.34
CA ALA A 128 18.90 -8.33 -14.36
C ALA A 128 19.78 -9.38 -15.04
N ILE A 129 19.32 -9.97 -16.13
CA ILE A 129 20.10 -10.92 -16.96
C ILE A 129 21.28 -10.18 -17.62
N ALA A 130 21.03 -9.02 -18.25
CA ALA A 130 22.06 -8.23 -18.92
C ALA A 130 23.15 -7.77 -17.95
N GLU A 131 22.78 -7.22 -16.80
CA GLU A 131 23.73 -6.78 -15.78
C GLU A 131 24.55 -7.93 -15.19
N ALA A 132 23.92 -9.08 -14.93
CA ALA A 132 24.65 -10.26 -14.47
C ALA A 132 25.70 -10.71 -15.49
N ARG A 133 25.37 -10.63 -16.80
CA ARG A 133 26.31 -10.95 -17.89
C ARG A 133 27.47 -9.97 -17.94
N GLU A 134 27.20 -8.67 -17.82
CA GLU A 134 28.23 -7.61 -17.83
C GLU A 134 29.20 -7.73 -16.65
N ASN A 135 28.72 -8.17 -15.50
CA ASN A 135 29.51 -8.34 -14.29
C ASN A 135 30.15 -9.73 -14.13
N ASP A 136 30.10 -10.59 -15.14
CA ASP A 136 30.54 -11.98 -15.07
C ASP A 136 29.87 -12.76 -13.90
N ASP A 137 28.62 -12.38 -13.52
CA ASP A 137 27.86 -13.02 -12.45
C ASP A 137 26.77 -13.94 -13.01
N ILE A 138 26.21 -14.78 -12.15
CA ILE A 138 25.17 -15.76 -12.48
C ILE A 138 23.84 -15.24 -11.97
N VAL A 139 22.95 -14.86 -12.90
CA VAL A 139 21.60 -14.37 -12.54
C VAL A 139 20.86 -15.36 -11.63
N SER A 140 20.19 -14.84 -10.62
CA SER A 140 19.39 -15.64 -9.70
C SER A 140 17.99 -15.04 -9.54
N ARG A 141 17.01 -15.88 -9.22
CA ARG A 141 15.64 -15.40 -8.93
C ARG A 141 15.62 -14.37 -7.79
N SER A 142 16.43 -14.56 -6.75
CA SER A 142 16.53 -13.60 -5.64
C SER A 142 17.02 -12.23 -6.10
N LEU A 143 17.99 -12.18 -7.01
CA LEU A 143 18.48 -10.94 -7.62
C LEU A 143 17.33 -10.23 -8.35
N VAL A 144 16.62 -10.95 -9.24
CA VAL A 144 15.48 -10.40 -9.99
C VAL A 144 14.39 -9.86 -9.07
N LEU A 145 13.99 -10.65 -8.06
CA LEU A 145 12.95 -10.23 -7.11
C LEU A 145 13.35 -9.01 -6.28
N ASN A 146 14.63 -8.90 -5.90
CA ASN A 146 15.14 -7.72 -5.22
C ASN A 146 15.08 -6.49 -6.10
N LYS A 147 15.49 -6.59 -7.37
CA LYS A 147 15.38 -5.49 -8.34
C LYS A 147 13.94 -5.03 -8.55
N ILE A 148 13.00 -5.96 -8.72
CA ILE A 148 11.57 -5.63 -8.82
C ILE A 148 11.10 -4.89 -7.57
N LYS A 149 11.54 -5.31 -6.38
CA LYS A 149 11.20 -4.67 -5.12
C LYS A 149 11.79 -3.25 -5.02
N GLU A 150 13.03 -3.06 -5.44
CA GLU A 150 13.71 -1.76 -5.48
C GLU A 150 13.03 -0.80 -6.45
N GLN A 151 12.72 -1.26 -7.67
CA GLN A 151 11.99 -0.45 -8.65
C GLN A 151 10.62 -0.02 -8.11
N LYS A 152 9.84 -0.94 -7.54
CA LYS A 152 8.55 -0.61 -6.92
C LYS A 152 8.67 0.38 -5.76
N ARG A 153 9.77 0.32 -5.00
CA ARG A 153 10.05 1.30 -3.94
C ARG A 153 10.30 2.68 -4.54
N ALA A 154 11.17 2.76 -5.55
CA ALA A 154 11.47 4.02 -6.22
C ALA A 154 10.22 4.65 -6.89
N GLU A 155 9.42 3.85 -7.60
CA GLU A 155 8.16 4.31 -8.19
C GLU A 155 7.16 4.83 -7.15
N ASN A 156 7.04 4.10 -6.02
CA ASN A 156 6.17 4.53 -4.92
C ASN A 156 6.68 5.80 -4.24
N GLU A 157 8.00 5.97 -4.11
CA GLU A 157 8.61 7.16 -3.54
C GLU A 157 8.43 8.37 -4.46
N ALA A 158 8.63 8.19 -5.77
CA ALA A 158 8.36 9.24 -6.76
C ALA A 158 6.89 9.69 -6.76
N LYS A 159 5.94 8.74 -6.72
CA LYS A 159 4.51 9.04 -6.60
C LYS A 159 4.16 9.77 -5.29
N ARG A 160 4.83 9.43 -4.20
CA ARG A 160 4.65 10.13 -2.91
C ARG A 160 5.16 11.56 -2.98
N GLU A 161 6.32 11.76 -3.59
CA GLU A 161 6.89 13.10 -3.72
C GLU A 161 6.05 13.98 -4.64
N GLU A 162 5.59 13.45 -5.76
CA GLU A 162 4.65 14.16 -6.64
C GLU A 162 3.35 14.52 -5.90
N ALA A 163 2.79 13.58 -5.12
CA ALA A 163 1.61 13.82 -4.30
C ALA A 163 1.87 14.90 -3.23
N ARG A 164 3.06 14.92 -2.59
CA ARG A 164 3.44 15.97 -1.63
C ARG A 164 3.50 17.34 -2.28
N GLN A 165 4.12 17.44 -3.46
CA GLN A 165 4.21 18.71 -4.19
C GLN A 165 2.83 19.24 -4.58
N GLN A 166 1.96 18.39 -5.15
CA GLN A 166 0.59 18.75 -5.48
C GLN A 166 -0.23 19.17 -4.24
N ASN A 167 -0.04 18.50 -3.10
CA ASN A 167 -0.70 18.87 -1.86
C ASN A 167 -0.20 20.20 -1.30
N ALA A 168 1.11 20.45 -1.34
CA ALA A 168 1.68 21.72 -0.89
C ALA A 168 1.15 22.90 -1.72
N GLU A 169 1.03 22.75 -3.04
CA GLU A 169 0.42 23.74 -3.92
C GLU A 169 -1.06 23.97 -3.58
N LYS A 170 -1.83 22.91 -3.33
CA LYS A 170 -3.24 22.99 -2.93
C LYS A 170 -3.39 23.67 -1.57
N VAL A 171 -2.60 23.28 -0.56
CA VAL A 171 -2.62 23.90 0.77
C VAL A 171 -2.26 25.37 0.68
N GLN A 172 -1.28 25.74 -0.14
CA GLN A 172 -0.91 27.14 -0.36
C GLN A 172 -2.01 27.92 -1.08
N ALA A 173 -2.68 27.33 -2.05
CA ALA A 173 -3.84 27.92 -2.71
C ALA A 173 -5.05 28.08 -1.75
N LEU A 174 -5.24 27.15 -0.81
CA LEU A 174 -6.31 27.14 0.17
C LEU A 174 -6.04 28.10 1.35
N SER A 175 -4.80 28.38 1.70
CA SER A 175 -4.47 29.26 2.84
C SER A 175 -4.94 30.71 2.63
N ASN A 176 -5.02 31.19 1.42
CA ASN A 176 -5.45 32.54 1.08
C ASN A 176 -6.98 32.76 1.24
N PRO A 177 -7.87 31.83 0.81
CA PRO A 177 -9.31 31.97 1.00
C PRO A 177 -9.78 31.78 2.45
N LEU A 178 -9.06 31.01 3.27
CA LEU A 178 -9.49 30.70 4.62
C LEU A 178 -9.52 31.97 5.52
N ASP A 179 -8.54 32.83 5.40
CA ASP A 179 -8.46 34.11 6.14
C ASP A 179 -9.57 35.10 5.77
N ALA A 180 -10.23 34.93 4.62
CA ALA A 180 -11.31 35.78 4.12
C ALA A 180 -12.73 35.32 4.58
N GLN A 181 -12.86 34.14 5.18
CA GLN A 181 -14.17 33.52 5.49
C GLN A 181 -14.78 33.98 6.82
N GLY A 182 -14.05 34.73 7.64
CA GLY A 182 -14.51 35.17 8.95
C GLY A 182 -14.12 34.25 10.10
N LEU A 183 -14.75 34.49 11.28
CA LEU A 183 -14.46 33.72 12.49
C LEU A 183 -15.52 32.65 12.73
N PHE A 184 -15.09 31.48 13.18
CA PHE A 184 -15.94 30.31 13.44
C PHE A 184 -15.93 29.97 14.93
N GLN A 185 -17.12 29.68 15.46
CA GLN A 185 -17.26 29.19 16.84
C GLN A 185 -17.17 27.68 16.95
N THR A 186 -17.22 26.98 15.80
CA THR A 186 -17.02 25.52 15.74
C THR A 186 -16.27 25.14 14.49
N ILE A 187 -15.17 24.42 14.68
CA ILE A 187 -14.30 23.91 13.63
C ILE A 187 -14.33 22.39 13.70
N VAL A 188 -14.67 21.75 12.58
CA VAL A 188 -14.44 20.33 12.34
C VAL A 188 -13.29 20.21 11.35
N ILE A 189 -12.35 19.31 11.60
CA ILE A 189 -11.22 19.09 10.71
C ILE A 189 -10.90 17.60 10.63
N ASP A 190 -10.83 17.07 9.40
CA ASP A 190 -10.49 15.69 9.08
C ASP A 190 -9.30 15.63 8.12
N PRO A 191 -8.08 15.82 8.60
CA PRO A 191 -6.91 15.82 7.72
C PRO A 191 -6.70 14.46 7.06
N ALA A 192 -6.37 14.48 5.79
CA ALA A 192 -5.93 13.29 5.06
C ALA A 192 -4.52 12.89 5.54
N TRP A 193 -4.45 12.21 6.70
CA TRP A 193 -3.20 11.88 7.36
C TRP A 193 -2.22 11.11 6.48
N ASP A 194 -1.00 11.61 6.37
CA ASP A 194 0.13 10.77 5.94
C ASP A 194 0.44 9.80 7.09
N TRP A 195 0.25 8.52 6.82
CA TRP A 195 0.51 7.45 7.79
C TRP A 195 2.00 7.33 8.13
N GLY A 196 2.90 8.04 7.40
CA GLY A 196 4.33 7.95 7.53
C GLY A 196 4.84 6.51 7.45
N ASP A 197 6.13 6.32 7.39
CA ASP A 197 6.76 4.98 7.44
C ASP A 197 6.83 4.40 8.88
N GLU A 198 5.99 4.89 9.80
CA GLU A 198 5.89 4.38 11.16
C GLU A 198 5.21 3.00 11.20
N GLY A 199 5.74 2.06 10.48
CA GLY A 199 5.29 0.68 10.51
C GLY A 199 5.75 -0.09 9.31
N ASP A 200 6.15 -1.32 9.58
CA ASP A 200 6.66 -2.28 8.63
C ASP A 200 5.90 -2.25 7.29
N VAL A 201 6.58 -1.81 6.24
CA VAL A 201 6.07 -1.75 4.85
C VAL A 201 5.62 -3.11 4.32
N ASN A 202 5.96 -4.20 5.03
CA ASN A 202 5.62 -5.57 4.68
C ASN A 202 4.35 -6.10 5.38
N GLN A 203 3.63 -5.29 6.17
CA GLN A 203 2.41 -5.76 6.82
C GLN A 203 1.28 -5.96 5.80
N PHE A 204 0.86 -7.21 5.68
CA PHE A 204 -0.32 -7.61 4.93
C PHE A 204 -1.55 -6.81 5.37
N GLY A 205 -2.29 -6.24 4.42
CA GLY A 205 -3.61 -5.65 4.66
C GLY A 205 -3.66 -4.14 4.87
N ARG A 206 -2.60 -3.38 4.63
CA ARG A 206 -2.68 -1.93 4.50
C ARG A 206 -3.24 -1.57 3.12
N ALA A 207 -4.52 -1.26 3.07
CA ALA A 207 -5.03 -0.45 1.98
C ALA A 207 -4.36 0.93 2.10
N LYS A 208 -3.48 1.27 1.15
CA LYS A 208 -3.05 2.67 1.00
C LYS A 208 -4.30 3.45 0.59
N PRO A 209 -4.57 4.61 1.23
CA PRO A 209 -5.65 5.45 0.74
C PRO A 209 -5.33 5.87 -0.70
N ASP A 210 -6.34 5.80 -1.58
CA ASP A 210 -6.25 6.25 -2.98
C ASP A 210 -6.28 7.79 -3.09
N TYR A 211 -6.25 8.49 -1.96
CA TYR A 211 -6.26 9.94 -1.88
C TYR A 211 -4.93 10.50 -1.38
N HIS A 212 -4.67 11.75 -1.72
CA HIS A 212 -3.47 12.46 -1.30
C HIS A 212 -3.44 12.64 0.21
N THR A 213 -2.28 12.39 0.82
CA THR A 213 -2.07 12.55 2.25
C THR A 213 -1.22 13.78 2.52
N ILE A 214 -1.49 14.47 3.63
CA ILE A 214 -0.83 15.70 4.07
C ILE A 214 0.09 15.37 5.25
N SER A 215 1.31 15.93 5.26
CA SER A 215 2.23 15.79 6.38
C SER A 215 1.71 16.54 7.62
N ILE A 216 2.15 16.13 8.80
CA ILE A 216 1.75 16.81 10.03
C ILE A 216 2.18 18.29 10.06
N ASP A 217 3.35 18.60 9.50
CA ASP A 217 3.87 19.97 9.48
C ASP A 217 3.06 20.88 8.56
N GLU A 218 2.56 20.35 7.43
CA GLU A 218 1.64 21.05 6.55
C GLU A 218 0.26 21.28 7.21
N VAL A 219 -0.26 20.29 7.93
CA VAL A 219 -1.52 20.43 8.68
C VAL A 219 -1.36 21.45 9.81
N GLU A 220 -0.24 21.43 10.52
CA GLU A 220 0.06 22.39 11.60
C GLU A 220 0.15 23.83 11.08
N ALA A 221 0.68 24.02 9.86
CA ALA A 221 0.80 25.33 9.22
C ALA A 221 -0.53 25.94 8.77
N LEU A 222 -1.63 25.18 8.80
CA LEU A 222 -2.96 25.73 8.48
C LEU A 222 -3.32 26.87 9.44
N PRO A 223 -3.93 27.97 8.97
CA PRO A 223 -4.22 29.15 9.77
C PRO A 223 -5.44 28.97 10.68
N ILE A 224 -5.57 27.81 11.35
CA ILE A 224 -6.71 27.45 12.20
C ILE A 224 -6.90 28.46 13.34
N ALA A 225 -5.80 28.89 13.95
CA ALA A 225 -5.84 29.90 15.02
C ALA A 225 -6.45 31.24 14.58
N ARG A 226 -6.33 31.61 13.28
CA ARG A 226 -6.84 32.89 12.73
C ARG A 226 -8.32 32.85 12.42
N ILE A 227 -8.85 31.69 12.04
CA ILE A 227 -10.29 31.53 11.75
C ILE A 227 -11.10 31.12 12.96
N ALA A 228 -10.46 30.77 14.08
CA ALA A 228 -11.11 30.44 15.33
C ALA A 228 -11.49 31.68 16.08
N ASP A 229 -12.78 31.82 16.43
CA ASP A 229 -13.28 32.86 17.33
C ASP A 229 -12.53 32.83 18.69
N GLU A 230 -12.63 33.89 19.49
CA GLU A 230 -12.07 33.91 20.84
C GLU A 230 -12.60 32.77 21.70
N ASN A 231 -13.87 32.38 21.47
CA ASN A 231 -14.53 31.24 22.08
C ASN A 231 -14.91 30.23 20.99
N CYS A 232 -14.16 29.16 20.90
CA CYS A 232 -14.30 28.20 19.79
C CYS A 232 -14.13 26.75 20.25
N HIS A 233 -14.96 25.87 19.70
CA HIS A 233 -14.80 24.41 19.79
C HIS A 233 -14.10 23.86 18.56
N ILE A 234 -13.20 22.91 18.76
CA ILE A 234 -12.59 22.15 17.66
C ILE A 234 -12.84 20.65 17.84
N TYR A 235 -13.19 20.00 16.73
CA TYR A 235 -13.35 18.55 16.60
C TYR A 235 -12.36 18.05 15.58
N LEU A 236 -11.25 17.46 16.03
CA LEU A 236 -10.18 16.95 15.17
C LEU A 236 -10.31 15.44 15.02
N TRP A 237 -10.68 14.98 13.84
CA TRP A 237 -10.68 13.56 13.49
C TRP A 237 -9.26 13.01 13.47
N ILE A 238 -9.06 11.87 14.12
CA ILE A 238 -7.76 11.26 14.28
C ILE A 238 -7.87 9.73 14.33
N THR A 239 -6.88 9.07 13.78
CA THR A 239 -6.76 7.61 13.96
C THR A 239 -6.03 7.29 15.25
N ASN A 240 -6.26 6.09 15.81
CA ASN A 240 -5.59 5.65 17.04
C ASN A 240 -4.07 5.79 16.99
N ARG A 241 -3.46 5.57 15.83
CA ARG A 241 -2.00 5.66 15.65
C ARG A 241 -1.48 7.09 15.65
N SER A 242 -2.31 8.02 15.21
CA SER A 242 -1.93 9.42 15.05
C SER A 242 -2.31 10.28 16.26
N LEU A 243 -2.88 9.70 17.32
CA LEU A 243 -3.28 10.44 18.53
C LEU A 243 -2.21 11.41 19.05
N PRO A 244 -0.91 11.04 19.17
CA PRO A 244 0.13 11.98 19.61
C PRO A 244 0.26 13.19 18.70
N LYS A 245 0.07 13.02 17.38
CA LYS A 245 0.10 14.10 16.40
C LYS A 245 -1.07 15.05 16.59
N GLY A 246 -2.25 14.52 16.91
CA GLY A 246 -3.46 15.33 17.16
C GLY A 246 -3.31 16.24 18.37
N PHE A 247 -2.69 15.81 19.45
CA PHE A 247 -2.42 16.67 20.62
C PHE A 247 -1.46 17.80 20.26
N ARG A 248 -0.40 17.53 19.47
CA ARG A 248 0.51 18.55 18.96
C ARG A 248 -0.22 19.63 18.16
N LEU A 249 -1.13 19.22 17.27
CA LEU A 249 -1.91 20.16 16.46
C LEU A 249 -2.84 21.05 17.29
N LEU A 250 -3.57 20.49 18.26
CA LEU A 250 -4.41 21.26 19.14
C LEU A 250 -3.62 22.34 19.87
N GLU A 251 -2.45 21.99 20.41
CA GLU A 251 -1.56 22.91 21.10
C GLU A 251 -1.05 24.02 20.16
N ALA A 252 -0.58 23.67 18.96
CA ALA A 252 -0.07 24.60 17.96
C ALA A 252 -1.14 25.62 17.50
N TRP A 253 -2.40 25.20 17.43
CA TRP A 253 -3.53 26.07 17.09
C TRP A 253 -4.14 26.81 18.28
N GLY A 254 -3.59 26.64 19.48
CA GLY A 254 -4.03 27.32 20.70
C GLY A 254 -5.31 26.79 21.33
N PHE A 255 -5.64 25.51 21.07
CA PHE A 255 -6.78 24.84 21.69
C PHE A 255 -6.33 23.98 22.88
N ARG A 256 -7.04 24.12 24.00
CA ARG A 256 -6.90 23.23 25.14
C ARG A 256 -7.67 21.94 24.90
N TYR A 257 -6.99 20.82 24.88
CA TYR A 257 -7.64 19.51 24.84
C TYR A 257 -8.55 19.30 26.05
N VAL A 258 -9.76 18.78 25.84
CA VAL A 258 -10.75 18.51 26.89
C VAL A 258 -11.05 17.02 27.01
N THR A 259 -11.44 16.38 25.90
CA THR A 259 -11.82 14.98 25.88
C THR A 259 -11.68 14.38 24.48
N CYS A 260 -11.79 13.06 24.38
CA CYS A 260 -11.82 12.32 23.14
C CYS A 260 -13.20 11.70 22.93
N LEU A 261 -13.82 11.98 21.79
CA LEU A 261 -15.03 11.30 21.35
C LEU A 261 -14.63 10.07 20.52
N THR A 262 -15.42 9.02 20.61
CA THR A 262 -15.17 7.75 19.90
C THR A 262 -16.34 7.41 18.99
N TRP A 263 -16.09 7.35 17.70
CA TRP A 263 -17.03 6.72 16.77
C TRP A 263 -16.86 5.20 16.80
N VAL A 264 -17.90 4.49 17.19
CA VAL A 264 -17.96 3.01 17.19
C VAL A 264 -18.65 2.56 15.89
N LYS A 265 -17.95 1.73 15.13
CA LYS A 265 -18.42 1.20 13.86
C LYS A 265 -19.02 -0.20 14.07
N PRO A 266 -20.16 -0.54 13.43
CA PRO A 266 -20.78 -1.84 13.57
C PRO A 266 -19.96 -2.98 12.96
N SER A 267 -19.02 -2.66 12.07
CA SER A 267 -18.17 -3.65 11.40
C SER A 267 -16.70 -3.52 11.81
N ILE A 268 -16.06 -4.66 11.99
CA ILE A 268 -14.63 -4.77 12.33
C ILE A 268 -13.79 -4.53 11.07
N GLY A 269 -12.81 -3.62 11.15
CA GLY A 269 -11.82 -3.37 10.11
C GLY A 269 -10.53 -4.16 10.31
N MET A 270 -9.70 -4.23 9.28
CA MET A 270 -8.34 -4.78 9.39
C MET A 270 -7.45 -3.83 10.19
N GLY A 271 -6.89 -4.29 11.30
CA GLY A 271 -5.98 -3.52 12.15
C GLY A 271 -4.71 -4.30 12.45
N ASN A 272 -3.68 -3.60 12.95
CA ASN A 272 -2.48 -4.21 13.51
C ASN A 272 -2.80 -4.78 14.90
N TYR A 273 -2.37 -5.98 15.21
CA TYR A 273 -2.62 -6.68 16.46
C TYR A 273 -4.11 -6.83 16.77
N PHE A 274 -4.81 -5.71 17.02
CA PHE A 274 -6.24 -5.66 17.27
C PHE A 274 -7.03 -5.21 16.04
N ARG A 275 -8.25 -5.71 15.90
CA ARG A 275 -9.16 -5.30 14.83
C ARG A 275 -9.75 -3.93 15.14
N GLY A 276 -9.64 -2.99 14.17
CA GLY A 276 -10.14 -1.63 14.35
C GLY A 276 -11.64 -1.54 14.11
N SER A 277 -12.39 -1.13 15.14
CA SER A 277 -13.82 -0.83 15.06
C SER A 277 -14.14 0.62 15.44
N THR A 278 -13.12 1.43 15.74
CA THR A 278 -13.31 2.80 16.23
C THR A 278 -12.47 3.81 15.46
N GLU A 279 -12.95 5.06 15.41
CA GLU A 279 -12.16 6.24 15.11
C GLU A 279 -12.32 7.24 16.23
N GLN A 280 -11.34 8.12 16.40
CA GLN A 280 -11.27 9.07 17.49
C GLN A 280 -11.46 10.50 16.99
N ILE A 281 -12.08 11.35 17.82
CA ILE A 281 -12.20 12.78 17.58
C ILE A 281 -11.70 13.50 18.83
N LEU A 282 -10.59 14.21 18.72
CA LEU A 282 -10.11 15.05 19.81
C LEU A 282 -10.95 16.31 19.87
N PHE A 283 -11.56 16.54 21.03
CA PHE A 283 -12.32 17.75 21.32
C PHE A 283 -11.47 18.74 22.10
N GLY A 284 -11.33 19.94 21.56
CA GLY A 284 -10.59 21.03 22.15
C GLY A 284 -11.44 22.31 22.26
N VAL A 285 -11.05 23.19 23.18
CA VAL A 285 -11.71 24.47 23.45
C VAL A 285 -10.67 25.58 23.43
N LYS A 286 -10.96 26.66 22.69
CA LYS A 286 -10.30 27.96 22.79
C LYS A 286 -11.20 28.88 23.56
N GLY A 287 -10.65 29.66 24.49
CA GLY A 287 -11.44 30.50 25.39
C GLY A 287 -12.23 29.73 26.47
N SER A 288 -13.47 30.14 26.72
CA SER A 288 -14.30 29.62 27.82
C SER A 288 -15.67 29.10 27.37
N GLN A 289 -15.83 28.75 26.10
CA GLN A 289 -17.13 28.30 25.56
C GLN A 289 -17.57 26.98 26.19
N SER A 290 -18.78 26.96 26.78
CA SER A 290 -19.41 25.75 27.27
C SER A 290 -20.16 25.00 26.16
N LEU A 291 -20.39 23.71 26.33
CA LEU A 291 -21.32 22.98 25.47
C LEU A 291 -22.77 23.47 25.67
N LYS A 292 -23.59 23.41 24.61
CA LYS A 292 -25.04 23.62 24.69
C LYS A 292 -25.75 22.55 25.53
N ARG A 293 -25.18 21.33 25.54
CA ARG A 293 -25.70 20.14 26.21
C ARG A 293 -24.63 19.48 27.05
N HIS A 294 -25.04 18.94 28.21
CA HIS A 294 -24.14 18.26 29.16
C HIS A 294 -24.51 16.80 29.38
N ASP A 295 -25.47 16.27 28.59
CA ASP A 295 -26.02 14.91 28.68
C ASP A 295 -25.54 14.00 27.52
N VAL A 296 -24.55 14.42 26.76
CA VAL A 296 -24.00 13.66 25.63
C VAL A 296 -22.76 12.89 26.06
N GLY A 297 -22.75 11.59 25.79
CA GLY A 297 -21.61 10.71 26.09
C GLY A 297 -20.42 10.93 25.16
N THR A 298 -19.29 10.36 25.54
CA THR A 298 -18.04 10.45 24.78
C THR A 298 -17.92 9.42 23.64
N HIS A 299 -18.99 8.71 23.31
CA HIS A 299 -19.04 7.81 22.17
C HIS A 299 -20.38 7.92 21.44
N PHE A 300 -20.38 7.57 20.17
CA PHE A 300 -21.58 7.41 19.35
C PHE A 300 -21.39 6.25 18.39
N GLU A 301 -22.51 5.62 18.03
CA GLU A 301 -22.54 4.53 17.05
C GLU A 301 -23.15 5.05 15.76
N ALA A 302 -22.49 4.74 14.64
CA ALA A 302 -23.01 5.05 13.33
C ALA A 302 -22.43 4.08 12.29
N PRO A 303 -23.19 3.72 11.24
CA PRO A 303 -22.65 2.94 10.12
C PRO A 303 -21.55 3.70 9.39
N ARG A 304 -20.73 2.97 8.64
CA ARG A 304 -19.80 3.60 7.70
C ARG A 304 -20.60 4.24 6.57
N GLY A 305 -20.17 5.42 6.11
CA GLY A 305 -20.72 6.02 4.91
C GLY A 305 -20.49 5.15 3.66
N GLU A 306 -21.22 5.42 2.61
CA GLU A 306 -21.13 4.67 1.34
C GLU A 306 -19.77 4.83 0.66
N ARG A 307 -19.06 5.92 0.92
CA ARG A 307 -17.71 6.18 0.39
C ARG A 307 -16.64 5.93 1.44
N HIS A 308 -15.46 5.50 0.98
CA HIS A 308 -14.29 5.36 1.83
C HIS A 308 -13.98 6.73 2.51
N SER A 309 -13.78 6.72 3.84
CA SER A 309 -13.45 7.92 4.64
C SER A 309 -14.59 8.91 4.90
N ALA A 310 -15.82 8.71 4.40
CA ALA A 310 -16.95 9.59 4.73
C ALA A 310 -17.28 9.51 6.21
N LYS A 311 -17.42 10.68 6.86
CA LYS A 311 -17.85 10.76 8.25
C LYS A 311 -19.38 10.71 8.34
N PRO A 312 -19.95 10.05 9.37
CA PRO A 312 -21.38 9.85 9.49
C PRO A 312 -22.14 11.16 9.81
N ASP A 313 -23.34 11.30 9.29
CA ASP A 313 -24.18 12.49 9.53
C ASP A 313 -24.58 12.64 11.00
N GLU A 314 -24.63 11.53 11.74
CA GLU A 314 -24.85 11.49 13.19
C GLU A 314 -23.80 12.31 13.96
N PHE A 315 -22.54 12.31 13.48
CA PHE A 315 -21.49 13.14 14.07
C PHE A 315 -21.80 14.63 13.91
N TYR A 316 -22.20 15.09 12.74
CA TYR A 316 -22.51 16.50 12.51
C TYR A 316 -23.73 16.92 13.31
N SER A 317 -24.75 16.08 13.41
CA SER A 317 -25.91 16.30 14.28
C SER A 317 -25.52 16.42 15.75
N LEU A 318 -24.57 15.60 16.21
CA LEU A 318 -24.00 15.70 17.56
C LEU A 318 -23.30 17.04 17.75
N VAL A 319 -22.43 17.45 16.80
CA VAL A 319 -21.71 18.73 16.87
C VAL A 319 -22.69 19.92 16.94
N GLU A 320 -23.70 19.95 16.08
CA GLU A 320 -24.72 21.02 16.07
C GLU A 320 -25.52 21.10 17.37
N SER A 321 -25.81 19.96 17.98
CA SER A 321 -26.50 19.87 19.25
C SER A 321 -25.67 20.38 20.44
N CYS A 322 -24.32 20.27 20.33
CA CYS A 322 -23.38 20.56 21.41
C CYS A 322 -22.68 21.91 21.27
N SER A 323 -22.46 22.39 20.04
CA SER A 323 -21.60 23.54 19.73
C SER A 323 -22.34 24.62 18.95
N TYR A 324 -21.72 25.75 18.75
CA TYR A 324 -22.35 26.98 18.25
C TYR A 324 -21.92 27.31 16.83
N ALA A 325 -22.83 27.89 16.05
CA ALA A 325 -22.55 28.50 14.75
C ALA A 325 -21.77 29.82 14.93
N PRO A 326 -21.00 30.27 13.93
CA PRO A 326 -20.79 29.64 12.60
C PRO A 326 -19.92 28.36 12.64
N TYR A 327 -20.26 27.41 11.79
CA TYR A 327 -19.56 26.12 11.63
C TYR A 327 -18.70 26.11 10.39
N ILE A 328 -17.52 25.49 10.49
CA ILE A 328 -16.68 25.16 9.32
C ILE A 328 -16.24 23.69 9.37
N ASP A 329 -16.29 23.04 8.21
CA ASP A 329 -15.76 21.68 7.99
C ASP A 329 -14.53 21.78 7.07
N ILE A 330 -13.35 21.59 7.64
CA ILE A 330 -12.08 21.70 6.93
C ILE A 330 -11.71 20.30 6.41
N PHE A 331 -11.46 20.22 5.11
CA PHE A 331 -11.35 18.98 4.32
C PHE A 331 -12.69 18.24 4.21
N GLY A 332 -13.81 18.93 4.47
CA GLY A 332 -15.14 18.39 4.23
C GLY A 332 -15.38 18.12 2.76
N ARG A 333 -16.06 16.99 2.48
CA ARG A 333 -16.38 16.55 1.11
C ARG A 333 -17.87 16.69 0.77
N LYS A 334 -18.67 17.09 1.71
CA LYS A 334 -20.14 17.19 1.57
C LYS A 334 -20.59 18.57 2.03
N GLU A 335 -21.26 19.30 1.16
CA GLU A 335 -21.94 20.52 1.54
C GLU A 335 -23.06 20.23 2.54
N ARG A 336 -23.16 21.07 3.58
CA ARG A 336 -24.19 21.00 4.62
C ARG A 336 -24.79 22.36 4.85
N THR A 337 -26.12 22.41 4.98
CA THR A 337 -26.82 23.66 5.28
C THR A 337 -26.32 24.23 6.60
N GLY A 338 -25.91 25.51 6.61
CA GLY A 338 -25.39 26.19 7.81
C GLY A 338 -23.92 25.93 8.10
N TRP A 339 -23.21 25.20 7.23
CA TRP A 339 -21.79 24.95 7.33
C TRP A 339 -21.03 25.61 6.18
N THR A 340 -19.91 26.20 6.51
CA THR A 340 -18.89 26.51 5.51
C THR A 340 -18.06 25.25 5.31
N VAL A 341 -17.88 24.82 4.08
CA VAL A 341 -17.00 23.69 3.74
C VAL A 341 -15.78 24.24 3.04
N TRP A 342 -14.60 23.82 3.51
CA TRP A 342 -13.33 24.23 2.96
C TRP A 342 -12.44 23.01 2.73
N GLY A 343 -12.09 22.77 1.47
CA GLY A 343 -11.35 21.61 1.02
C GLY A 343 -11.80 21.16 -0.34
N GLU A 344 -11.29 20.06 -0.86
CA GLU A 344 -11.76 19.49 -2.12
C GLU A 344 -13.20 18.97 -1.93
N GLY A 345 -14.16 19.76 -2.41
CA GLY A 345 -15.42 19.18 -2.86
C GLY A 345 -15.14 18.24 -4.03
N ASP A 346 -15.91 17.16 -4.15
CA ASP A 346 -15.86 16.25 -5.31
C ASP A 346 -16.01 16.96 -6.64
#